data_6f3c7b183f43521f73664a330dda565a
#
_entry.id   6f3c7b183f43521f73664a330dda565a
#
_cell.length_a   1.000
_cell.length_b   1.000
_cell.length_c   1.000
_cell.angle_alpha   90.00
_cell.angle_beta   90.00
_cell.angle_gamma   90.00
#
_symmetry.space_group_name_H-M   'P 1'
#
loop_
_entity.id
_entity.type
_entity.pdbx_description
1 polymer ?
#
loop_
_entity_poly.entity_id
_entity_poly.type
_entity_poly.pdbx_seq_one_letter_code
_entity_poly.pdbx_strand_id
1 'polypeptide(L)'
;MTAPGRLSKRDATRRENEARILAAAEKVFAEAGFGGATMQLIADMAGLPKANLHYYFATKEELYRKVVERIFVIWLQAADRLDNAPDAATGIGGYIEAKMEMSRRHPFGSKVWASEVMHGAPVIQDYLETALRDWTEGRIAAIRRWIDEGQIARIDPRHLLYMIWATTQHYADFGHQIETL
;
A
#
# COMPACT_ATOMS: atom_id res chain seq x y z
N MET A 1 -31.14 15.81 7.48
CA MET A 1 -29.69 15.85 7.77
C MET A 1 -29.47 15.23 9.15
N THR A 2 -29.14 13.95 9.18
CA THR A 2 -28.86 13.21 10.43
C THR A 2 -27.38 13.42 10.75
N ALA A 3 -27.08 13.97 11.93
CA ALA A 3 -25.71 14.18 12.42
C ALA A 3 -24.96 12.85 12.53
N PRO A 4 -23.65 12.79 12.20
CA PRO A 4 -22.85 11.57 12.36
C PRO A 4 -22.79 11.20 13.83
N GLY A 5 -23.29 10.00 14.16
CA GLY A 5 -23.37 9.49 15.53
C GLY A 5 -21.98 9.46 16.19
N ARG A 6 -21.91 10.05 17.39
CA ARG A 6 -20.73 10.06 18.25
C ARG A 6 -20.34 8.61 18.58
N LEU A 7 -19.21 8.13 18.05
CA LEU A 7 -18.68 6.79 18.34
C LEU A 7 -18.61 6.57 19.85
N SER A 8 -19.04 5.39 20.32
CA SER A 8 -18.91 5.06 21.74
C SER A 8 -17.43 5.02 22.15
N LYS A 9 -17.11 5.32 23.41
CA LYS A 9 -15.73 5.22 23.94
C LYS A 9 -15.12 3.83 23.71
N ARG A 10 -15.94 2.80 23.75
CA ARG A 10 -15.56 1.40 23.50
C ARG A 10 -15.17 1.19 22.03
N ASP A 11 -15.92 1.76 21.09
CA ASP A 11 -15.62 1.66 19.65
C ASP A 11 -14.35 2.43 19.28
N ALA A 12 -14.13 3.58 19.92
CA ALA A 12 -12.90 4.34 19.74
C ALA A 12 -11.66 3.54 20.19
N THR A 13 -11.69 2.97 21.41
CA THR A 13 -10.60 2.13 21.93
C THR A 13 -10.38 0.89 21.08
N ARG A 14 -11.45 0.27 20.55
CA ARG A 14 -11.34 -0.89 19.67
C ARG A 14 -10.60 -0.54 18.39
N ARG A 15 -10.96 0.56 17.73
CA ARG A 15 -10.29 1.04 16.50
C ARG A 15 -8.84 1.42 16.74
N GLU A 16 -8.55 2.06 17.87
CA GLU A 16 -7.18 2.41 18.25
C GLU A 16 -6.30 1.17 18.42
N ASN A 17 -6.77 0.16 19.14
CA ASN A 17 -6.04 -1.10 19.30
C ASN A 17 -5.85 -1.83 17.97
N GLU A 18 -6.88 -1.90 17.12
CA GLU A 18 -6.79 -2.49 15.80
C GLU A 18 -5.73 -1.78 14.94
N ALA A 19 -5.71 -0.44 14.95
CA ALA A 19 -4.71 0.35 14.23
C ALA A 19 -3.28 0.10 14.77
N ARG A 20 -3.10 -0.03 16.09
CA ARG A 20 -1.82 -0.38 16.73
C ARG A 20 -1.35 -1.76 16.30
N ILE A 21 -2.25 -2.75 16.30
CA ILE A 21 -1.93 -4.12 15.85
C ILE A 21 -1.50 -4.13 14.40
N LEU A 22 -2.24 -3.46 13.51
CA LEU A 22 -1.91 -3.40 12.08
C LEU A 22 -0.57 -2.72 11.82
N ALA A 23 -0.26 -1.63 12.53
CA ALA A 23 1.03 -0.95 12.41
C ALA A 23 2.20 -1.82 12.91
N ALA A 24 2.04 -2.53 14.03
CA ALA A 24 3.03 -3.46 14.54
C ALA A 24 3.23 -4.65 13.60
N ALA A 25 2.14 -5.22 13.08
CA ALA A 25 2.17 -6.33 12.15
C ALA A 25 2.88 -5.93 10.83
N GLU A 26 2.58 -4.77 10.27
CA GLU A 26 3.24 -4.24 9.08
C GLU A 26 4.77 -4.20 9.26
N LYS A 27 5.24 -3.70 10.40
CA LYS A 27 6.66 -3.64 10.71
C LYS A 27 7.28 -5.04 10.87
N VAL A 28 6.65 -5.92 11.66
CA VAL A 28 7.14 -7.29 11.87
C VAL A 28 7.19 -8.08 10.56
N PHE A 29 6.17 -7.98 9.71
CA PHE A 29 6.15 -8.63 8.41
C PHE A 29 7.20 -8.08 7.45
N ALA A 30 7.48 -6.79 7.50
CA ALA A 30 8.53 -6.16 6.69
C ALA A 30 9.95 -6.61 7.09
N GLU A 31 10.18 -6.81 8.40
CA GLU A 31 11.50 -7.16 8.95
C GLU A 31 11.77 -8.68 8.96
N ALA A 32 10.77 -9.47 9.34
CA ALA A 32 10.93 -10.93 9.52
C ALA A 32 10.31 -11.77 8.39
N GLY A 33 9.59 -11.15 7.46
CA GLY A 33 8.79 -11.84 6.46
C GLY A 33 7.58 -12.57 7.07
N PHE A 34 6.69 -13.09 6.24
CA PHE A 34 5.53 -13.85 6.72
C PHE A 34 5.95 -15.10 7.52
N GLY A 35 6.97 -15.83 7.06
CA GLY A 35 7.44 -17.07 7.72
C GLY A 35 8.05 -16.83 9.10
N GLY A 36 8.83 -15.76 9.26
CA GLY A 36 9.52 -15.43 10.53
C GLY A 36 8.62 -14.69 11.54
N ALA A 37 7.55 -14.07 11.08
CA ALA A 37 6.61 -13.35 11.95
C ALA A 37 5.77 -14.32 12.80
N THR A 38 5.56 -13.96 14.07
CA THR A 38 4.67 -14.68 14.98
C THR A 38 3.65 -13.75 15.61
N MET A 39 2.48 -14.27 15.98
CA MET A 39 1.46 -13.51 16.71
C MET A 39 1.98 -12.97 18.04
N GLN A 40 2.93 -13.65 18.67
CA GLN A 40 3.55 -13.17 19.90
C GLN A 40 4.42 -11.93 19.63
N LEU A 41 5.31 -12.00 18.64
CA LEU A 41 6.18 -10.87 18.27
C LEU A 41 5.37 -9.61 17.90
N ILE A 42 4.26 -9.80 17.19
CA ILE A 42 3.36 -8.69 16.81
C ILE A 42 2.66 -8.14 18.06
N ALA A 43 2.21 -8.98 18.97
CA ALA A 43 1.57 -8.55 20.22
C ALA A 43 2.53 -7.74 21.10
N ASP A 44 3.77 -8.22 21.25
CA ASP A 44 4.81 -7.54 22.01
C ASP A 44 5.12 -6.16 21.41
N MET A 45 5.27 -6.08 20.09
CA MET A 45 5.49 -4.82 19.37
C MET A 45 4.29 -3.87 19.47
N ALA A 46 3.06 -4.39 19.45
CA ALA A 46 1.84 -3.60 19.65
C ALA A 46 1.64 -3.15 21.09
N GLY A 47 2.41 -3.68 22.06
CA GLY A 47 2.22 -3.43 23.49
C GLY A 47 0.87 -3.93 24.00
N LEU A 48 0.41 -5.08 23.49
CA LEU A 48 -0.86 -5.72 23.84
C LEU A 48 -0.64 -7.18 24.24
N PRO A 49 -1.43 -7.74 25.17
CA PRO A 49 -1.43 -9.17 25.43
C PRO A 49 -1.77 -9.97 24.16
N LYS A 50 -1.11 -11.12 23.95
CA LYS A 50 -1.39 -12.00 22.79
C LYS A 50 -2.85 -12.41 22.70
N ALA A 51 -3.53 -12.64 23.83
CA ALA A 51 -4.96 -12.96 23.86
C ALA A 51 -5.82 -11.85 23.22
N ASN A 52 -5.42 -10.57 23.41
CA ASN A 52 -6.11 -9.45 22.78
C ASN A 52 -5.90 -9.45 21.26
N LEU A 53 -4.72 -9.85 20.78
CA LEU A 53 -4.46 -9.97 19.35
C LEU A 53 -5.42 -10.96 18.69
N HIS A 54 -5.59 -12.14 19.30
CA HIS A 54 -6.50 -13.17 18.80
C HIS A 54 -7.99 -12.76 18.86
N TYR A 55 -8.35 -11.80 19.70
CA TYR A 55 -9.68 -11.22 19.68
C TYR A 55 -9.97 -10.39 18.42
N TYR A 56 -8.93 -9.72 17.87
CA TYR A 56 -9.05 -8.91 16.65
C TYR A 56 -8.83 -9.73 15.39
N PHE A 57 -7.85 -10.64 15.41
CA PHE A 57 -7.42 -11.46 14.27
C PHE A 57 -7.19 -12.89 14.72
N ALA A 58 -8.01 -13.81 14.22
CA ALA A 58 -7.98 -15.21 14.66
C ALA A 58 -6.67 -15.90 14.24
N THR A 59 -6.13 -15.57 13.06
CA THR A 59 -4.92 -16.18 12.49
C THR A 59 -3.90 -15.13 12.02
N LYS A 60 -2.66 -15.57 11.82
CA LYS A 60 -1.60 -14.75 11.24
C LYS A 60 -1.91 -14.42 9.78
N GLU A 61 -2.49 -15.35 9.06
CA GLU A 61 -2.90 -15.21 7.67
C GLU A 61 -3.96 -14.10 7.51
N GLU A 62 -4.97 -14.10 8.38
CA GLU A 62 -6.00 -13.05 8.40
C GLU A 62 -5.39 -11.67 8.66
N LEU A 63 -4.50 -11.59 9.66
CA LEU A 63 -3.81 -10.35 9.99
C LEU A 63 -2.91 -9.87 8.83
N TYR A 64 -2.17 -10.79 8.20
CA TYR A 64 -1.32 -10.47 7.05
C TYR A 64 -2.13 -9.96 5.88
N ARG A 65 -3.21 -10.66 5.52
CA ARG A 65 -4.14 -10.21 4.46
C ARG A 65 -4.65 -8.80 4.75
N LYS A 66 -5.03 -8.52 6.00
CA LYS A 66 -5.53 -7.20 6.38
C LYS A 66 -4.47 -6.10 6.29
N VAL A 67 -3.21 -6.42 6.60
CA VAL A 67 -2.08 -5.51 6.40
C VAL A 67 -1.90 -5.19 4.92
N VAL A 68 -1.86 -6.22 4.05
CA VAL A 68 -1.66 -6.02 2.61
C VAL A 68 -2.83 -5.26 1.96
N GLU A 69 -4.08 -5.57 2.34
CA GLU A 69 -5.27 -4.81 1.91
C GLU A 69 -5.16 -3.33 2.26
N ARG A 70 -4.73 -3.01 3.49
CA ARG A 70 -4.55 -1.63 3.92
C ARG A 70 -3.49 -0.90 3.10
N ILE A 71 -2.36 -1.55 2.85
CA ILE A 71 -1.28 -1.02 2.01
C ILE A 71 -1.81 -0.73 0.60
N PHE A 72 -2.55 -1.67 0.02
CA PHE A 72 -3.15 -1.53 -1.30
C PHE A 72 -4.07 -0.30 -1.40
N VAL A 73 -4.97 -0.11 -0.41
CA VAL A 73 -5.87 1.05 -0.37
C VAL A 73 -5.09 2.37 -0.32
N ILE A 74 -4.04 2.45 0.51
CA ILE A 74 -3.18 3.64 0.60
C ILE A 74 -2.54 3.93 -0.78
N TRP A 75 -2.10 2.91 -1.49
CA TRP A 75 -1.44 3.07 -2.79
C TRP A 75 -2.39 3.46 -3.91
N LEU A 76 -3.63 2.98 -3.89
CA LEU A 76 -4.64 3.40 -4.86
C LEU A 76 -4.95 4.90 -4.75
N GLN A 77 -4.97 5.44 -3.54
CA GLN A 77 -5.23 6.88 -3.30
C GLN A 77 -4.17 7.81 -3.92
N ALA A 78 -2.92 7.34 -4.09
CA ALA A 78 -1.90 8.14 -4.75
C ALA A 78 -2.25 8.49 -6.20
N ALA A 79 -3.00 7.62 -6.85
CA ALA A 79 -3.31 7.76 -8.27
C ALA A 79 -4.50 8.66 -8.58
N ASP A 80 -5.24 9.11 -7.58
CA ASP A 80 -6.29 10.12 -7.77
C ASP A 80 -5.74 11.39 -8.42
N ARG A 81 -4.43 11.64 -8.28
CA ARG A 81 -3.71 12.73 -8.95
C ARG A 81 -3.67 12.59 -10.46
N LEU A 82 -3.61 11.35 -10.98
CA LEU A 82 -3.62 11.07 -12.42
C LEU A 82 -5.00 11.32 -13.05
N ASP A 83 -6.07 10.90 -12.38
CA ASP A 83 -7.42 10.88 -12.97
C ASP A 83 -8.00 12.26 -13.19
N ASN A 84 -7.69 13.20 -12.31
CA ASN A 84 -8.28 14.53 -12.28
C ASN A 84 -7.34 15.62 -12.82
N ALA A 85 -6.21 15.22 -13.43
CA ALA A 85 -5.22 16.18 -13.93
C ALA A 85 -5.68 16.84 -15.22
N PRO A 86 -5.45 18.16 -15.37
CA PRO A 86 -5.78 18.89 -16.59
C PRO A 86 -4.86 18.53 -17.75
N ASP A 87 -3.64 18.09 -17.48
CA ASP A 87 -2.62 17.75 -18.47
C ASP A 87 -1.67 16.65 -17.96
N ALA A 88 -0.88 16.09 -18.87
CA ALA A 88 0.03 14.98 -18.59
C ALA A 88 1.12 15.35 -17.58
N ALA A 89 1.71 16.55 -17.67
CA ALA A 89 2.80 16.97 -16.79
C ALA A 89 2.31 17.08 -15.34
N THR A 90 1.16 17.70 -15.13
CA THR A 90 0.51 17.82 -13.80
C THR A 90 0.12 16.45 -13.27
N GLY A 91 -0.47 15.58 -14.11
CA GLY A 91 -0.94 14.26 -13.68
C GLY A 91 0.21 13.32 -13.32
N ILE A 92 1.19 13.16 -14.21
CA ILE A 92 2.34 12.28 -13.98
C ILE A 92 3.22 12.81 -12.86
N GLY A 93 3.53 14.11 -12.84
CA GLY A 93 4.30 14.74 -11.79
C GLY A 93 3.64 14.58 -10.41
N GLY A 94 2.37 14.91 -10.30
CA GLY A 94 1.61 14.74 -9.06
C GLY A 94 1.52 13.28 -8.59
N TYR A 95 1.42 12.33 -9.51
CA TYR A 95 1.44 10.91 -9.17
C TYR A 95 2.82 10.47 -8.65
N ILE A 96 3.91 10.89 -9.30
CA ILE A 96 5.28 10.61 -8.84
C ILE A 96 5.50 11.18 -7.43
N GLU A 97 5.12 12.44 -7.20
CA GLU A 97 5.23 13.08 -5.88
C GLU A 97 4.44 12.31 -4.81
N ALA A 98 3.20 11.93 -5.11
CA ALA A 98 2.38 11.15 -4.20
C ALA A 98 3.01 9.78 -3.89
N LYS A 99 3.56 9.10 -4.90
CA LYS A 99 4.24 7.81 -4.73
C LYS A 99 5.53 7.95 -3.89
N MET A 100 6.32 8.97 -4.13
CA MET A 100 7.53 9.27 -3.35
C MET A 100 7.18 9.54 -1.87
N GLU A 101 6.16 10.35 -1.63
CA GLU A 101 5.71 10.63 -0.27
C GLU A 101 5.18 9.39 0.44
N MET A 102 4.47 8.50 -0.27
CA MET A 102 4.05 7.22 0.28
C MET A 102 5.21 6.31 0.63
N SER A 103 6.20 6.18 -0.25
CA SER A 103 7.41 5.40 0.02
C SER A 103 8.15 5.93 1.26
N ARG A 104 8.17 7.25 1.43
CA ARG A 104 8.75 7.89 2.61
C ARG A 104 7.95 7.64 3.90
N ARG A 105 6.61 7.70 3.84
CA ARG A 105 5.74 7.55 5.03
C ARG A 105 5.47 6.11 5.40
N HIS A 106 5.47 5.19 4.42
CA HIS A 106 5.09 3.80 4.58
C HIS A 106 6.15 2.82 4.06
N PRO A 107 7.43 2.94 4.49
CA PRO A 107 8.51 2.10 3.96
C PRO A 107 8.31 0.62 4.31
N PHE A 108 7.75 0.30 5.47
CA PHE A 108 7.43 -1.08 5.84
C PHE A 108 6.32 -1.66 4.96
N GLY A 109 5.28 -0.88 4.68
CA GLY A 109 4.21 -1.28 3.78
C GLY A 109 4.71 -1.58 2.37
N SER A 110 5.62 -0.75 1.84
CA SER A 110 6.28 -1.00 0.55
C SER A 110 6.99 -2.34 0.54
N LYS A 111 7.83 -2.64 1.56
CA LYS A 111 8.55 -3.91 1.68
C LYS A 111 7.62 -5.12 1.77
N VAL A 112 6.54 -5.03 2.54
CA VAL A 112 5.55 -6.11 2.65
C VAL A 112 4.91 -6.38 1.29
N TRP A 113 4.48 -5.32 0.58
CA TRP A 113 3.91 -5.43 -0.75
C TRP A 113 4.90 -6.04 -1.76
N ALA A 114 6.12 -5.51 -1.82
CA ALA A 114 7.17 -6.01 -2.71
C ALA A 114 7.47 -7.49 -2.46
N SER A 115 7.60 -7.87 -1.18
CA SER A 115 7.82 -9.28 -0.79
C SER A 115 6.66 -10.18 -1.24
N GLU A 116 5.41 -9.76 -1.02
CA GLU A 116 4.24 -10.53 -1.41
C GLU A 116 4.21 -10.78 -2.92
N VAL A 117 4.43 -9.73 -3.73
CA VAL A 117 4.42 -9.84 -5.20
C VAL A 117 5.61 -10.67 -5.71
N MET A 118 6.80 -10.49 -5.15
CA MET A 118 7.98 -11.28 -5.55
C MET A 118 7.84 -12.78 -5.25
N HIS A 119 7.03 -13.16 -4.26
CA HIS A 119 6.74 -14.56 -3.95
C HIS A 119 5.50 -15.11 -4.66
N GLY A 120 4.99 -14.43 -5.69
CA GLY A 120 3.88 -14.88 -6.50
C GLY A 120 2.49 -14.51 -5.93
N ALA A 121 2.45 -13.54 -5.02
CA ALA A 121 1.21 -12.99 -4.45
C ALA A 121 0.24 -14.03 -3.82
N PRO A 122 0.73 -14.97 -2.99
CA PRO A 122 -0.07 -16.09 -2.50
C PRO A 122 -1.32 -15.68 -1.72
N VAL A 123 -1.34 -14.47 -1.14
CA VAL A 123 -2.44 -13.98 -0.32
C VAL A 123 -3.35 -13.00 -1.06
N ILE A 124 -2.81 -12.29 -2.07
CA ILE A 124 -3.51 -11.18 -2.74
C ILE A 124 -3.67 -11.35 -4.25
N GLN A 125 -3.49 -12.55 -4.78
CA GLN A 125 -3.63 -12.80 -6.22
C GLN A 125 -4.98 -12.31 -6.77
N ASP A 126 -6.05 -12.50 -6.01
CA ASP A 126 -7.39 -12.02 -6.35
C ASP A 126 -7.45 -10.48 -6.50
N TYR A 127 -6.72 -9.73 -5.67
CA TYR A 127 -6.62 -8.26 -5.81
C TYR A 127 -5.83 -7.84 -7.05
N LEU A 128 -4.76 -8.57 -7.40
CA LEU A 128 -3.99 -8.29 -8.61
C LEU A 128 -4.82 -8.51 -9.87
N GLU A 129 -5.60 -9.59 -9.89
CA GLU A 129 -6.41 -9.98 -11.04
C GLU A 129 -7.69 -9.16 -11.21
N THR A 130 -8.13 -8.46 -10.18
CA THR A 130 -9.35 -7.65 -10.19
C THR A 130 -9.04 -6.18 -9.99
N ALA A 131 -9.02 -5.73 -8.75
CA ALA A 131 -8.95 -4.30 -8.41
C ALA A 131 -7.70 -3.59 -8.97
N LEU A 132 -6.50 -4.21 -8.93
CA LEU A 132 -5.30 -3.59 -9.48
C LEU A 132 -5.32 -3.59 -11.01
N ARG A 133 -5.85 -4.64 -11.64
CA ARG A 133 -6.02 -4.68 -13.10
C ARG A 133 -6.94 -3.55 -13.56
N ASP A 134 -8.14 -3.46 -13.01
CA ASP A 134 -9.14 -2.45 -13.40
C ASP A 134 -8.60 -1.03 -13.18
N TRP A 135 -7.95 -0.84 -12.05
CA TRP A 135 -7.28 0.41 -11.73
C TRP A 135 -6.20 0.77 -12.77
N THR A 136 -5.34 -0.19 -13.13
CA THR A 136 -4.26 -0.01 -14.12
C THR A 136 -4.82 0.32 -15.49
N GLU A 137 -5.87 -0.38 -15.96
CA GLU A 137 -6.50 -0.12 -17.25
C GLU A 137 -7.08 1.31 -17.35
N GLY A 138 -7.67 1.82 -16.26
CA GLY A 138 -8.14 3.20 -16.23
C GLY A 138 -7.00 4.21 -16.47
N ARG A 139 -5.82 4.01 -15.85
CA ARG A 139 -4.65 4.90 -16.00
C ARG A 139 -3.99 4.76 -17.37
N ILE A 140 -3.96 3.55 -17.91
CA ILE A 140 -3.54 3.32 -19.30
C ILE A 140 -4.38 4.15 -20.29
N ALA A 141 -5.69 4.19 -20.10
CA ALA A 141 -6.58 4.98 -20.95
C ALA A 141 -6.28 6.49 -20.85
N ALA A 142 -6.04 7.01 -19.63
CA ALA A 142 -5.66 8.41 -19.44
C ALA A 142 -4.32 8.74 -20.12
N ILE A 143 -3.31 7.90 -19.94
CA ILE A 143 -1.98 8.09 -20.55
C ILE A 143 -2.07 8.01 -22.09
N ARG A 144 -2.84 7.08 -22.64
CA ARG A 144 -3.08 6.98 -24.10
C ARG A 144 -3.68 8.26 -24.67
N ARG A 145 -4.68 8.82 -24.00
CA ARG A 145 -5.27 10.10 -24.40
C ARG A 145 -4.21 11.19 -24.49
N TRP A 146 -3.34 11.34 -23.50
CA TRP A 146 -2.26 12.33 -23.52
C TRP A 146 -1.22 12.10 -24.60
N ILE A 147 -0.95 10.84 -24.98
CA ILE A 147 -0.12 10.49 -26.13
C ILE A 147 -0.80 10.94 -27.44
N ASP A 148 -2.08 10.64 -27.60
CA ASP A 148 -2.87 10.95 -28.79
C ASP A 148 -3.03 12.48 -28.98
N GLU A 149 -3.13 13.22 -27.86
CA GLU A 149 -3.14 14.68 -27.83
C GLU A 149 -1.75 15.32 -28.00
N GLY A 150 -0.68 14.51 -28.12
CA GLY A 150 0.70 15.00 -28.30
C GLY A 150 1.32 15.63 -27.04
N GLN A 151 0.73 15.43 -25.87
CA GLN A 151 1.24 15.98 -24.61
C GLN A 151 2.49 15.25 -24.10
N ILE A 152 2.65 13.97 -24.43
CA ILE A 152 3.82 13.14 -24.13
C ILE A 152 4.22 12.32 -25.35
N ALA A 153 5.49 11.94 -25.41
CA ALA A 153 6.03 11.09 -26.48
C ALA A 153 5.36 9.71 -26.49
N ARG A 154 5.40 9.03 -27.64
CA ARG A 154 4.91 7.65 -27.74
C ARG A 154 5.72 6.72 -26.84
N ILE A 155 5.05 6.16 -25.85
CA ILE A 155 5.57 5.14 -24.92
C ILE A 155 4.46 4.14 -24.64
N ASP A 156 4.81 2.90 -24.28
CA ASP A 156 3.82 1.98 -23.76
C ASP A 156 3.34 2.47 -22.38
N PRO A 157 2.03 2.76 -22.18
CA PRO A 157 1.51 3.27 -20.92
C PRO A 157 1.75 2.34 -19.71
N ARG A 158 1.77 1.02 -19.94
CA ARG A 158 2.06 0.05 -18.86
C ARG A 158 3.49 0.16 -18.41
N HIS A 159 4.43 0.24 -19.37
CA HIS A 159 5.85 0.40 -19.04
C HIS A 159 6.11 1.72 -18.33
N LEU A 160 5.42 2.80 -18.69
CA LEU A 160 5.52 4.07 -17.94
C LEU A 160 5.08 3.90 -16.48
N LEU A 161 3.95 3.23 -16.23
CA LEU A 161 3.51 2.94 -14.86
C LEU A 161 4.52 2.06 -14.11
N TYR A 162 5.05 1.02 -14.75
CA TYR A 162 6.07 0.14 -14.14
C TYR A 162 7.36 0.90 -13.79
N MET A 163 7.80 1.80 -14.66
CA MET A 163 8.95 2.67 -14.38
C MET A 163 8.70 3.58 -13.18
N ILE A 164 7.52 4.20 -13.11
CA ILE A 164 7.13 5.05 -11.97
C ILE A 164 7.12 4.21 -10.69
N TRP A 165 6.51 3.02 -10.69
CA TRP A 165 6.48 2.16 -9.52
C TRP A 165 7.89 1.73 -9.08
N ALA A 166 8.69 1.22 -10.02
CA ALA A 166 10.04 0.78 -9.72
C ALA A 166 10.92 1.88 -9.14
N THR A 167 10.89 3.07 -9.72
CA THR A 167 11.76 4.17 -9.27
C THR A 167 11.30 4.79 -7.94
N THR A 168 10.00 4.94 -7.72
CA THR A 168 9.48 5.55 -6.49
C THR A 168 9.52 4.61 -5.28
N GLN A 169 9.31 3.30 -5.49
CA GLN A 169 9.35 2.31 -4.40
C GLN A 169 10.78 1.92 -4.02
N HIS A 170 11.72 2.04 -4.92
CA HIS A 170 13.13 1.69 -4.68
C HIS A 170 13.68 2.30 -3.39
N TYR A 171 13.34 3.54 -3.09
CA TYR A 171 13.78 4.24 -1.88
C TYR A 171 13.28 3.60 -0.58
N ALA A 172 12.11 2.99 -0.59
CA ALA A 172 11.57 2.27 0.56
C ALA A 172 12.10 0.83 0.62
N ASP A 173 12.05 0.11 -0.51
CA ASP A 173 12.36 -1.32 -0.58
C ASP A 173 13.85 -1.58 -0.35
N PHE A 174 14.71 -0.70 -0.88
CA PHE A 174 16.17 -0.77 -0.80
C PHE A 174 16.79 0.32 0.09
N GLY A 175 16.05 0.78 1.10
CA GLY A 175 16.49 1.87 1.99
C GLY A 175 17.89 1.68 2.55
N HIS A 176 18.27 0.47 2.98
CA HIS A 176 19.62 0.19 3.47
C HIS A 176 20.71 0.45 2.42
N GLN A 177 20.48 0.09 1.15
CA GLN A 177 21.41 0.41 0.07
C GLN A 177 21.55 1.91 -0.14
N ILE A 178 20.43 2.64 -0.14
CA ILE A 178 20.40 4.10 -0.32
C ILE A 178 21.13 4.81 0.82
N GLU A 179 20.95 4.37 2.07
CA GLU A 179 21.62 4.95 3.25
C GLU A 179 23.12 4.67 3.29
N THR A 180 23.56 3.60 2.64
CA THR A 180 24.98 3.18 2.62
C THR A 180 25.78 3.94 1.56
N LEU A 181 25.17 4.33 0.45
CA LEU A 181 25.80 5.02 -0.68
C LEU A 181 25.79 6.53 -0.54
#